data_551e65c8921a03762afb1ee199e4a649
#
_entry.id   551e65c8921a03762afb1ee199e4a649
#
_cell.length_a   1.000
_cell.length_b   1.000
_cell.length_c   1.000
_cell.angle_alpha   90.00
_cell.angle_beta   90.00
_cell.angle_gamma   90.00
#
_symmetry.space_group_name_H-M   'P 1'
#
loop_
_entity.id
_entity.type
_entity.pdbx_description
1 polymer ?
#
loop_
_entity_poly.entity_id
_entity_poly.type
_entity_poly.pdbx_seq_one_letter_code
_entity_poly.pdbx_strand_id
1 'polypeptide(L)'
;MKINFNYLIINDNEVYLIGYKLKLSPTERMLLCTITENQSASIEELLPLLSDGVSRGNIAVHINSINKKAYNISGRKLILFEDGKYVINPYM
;
A
#
# COMPACT_ATOMS: atom_id res chain seq x y z
N MET A 1 1.06 -16.74 0.77
CA MET A 1 1.35 -16.04 -0.48
C MET A 1 2.49 -15.07 -0.27
N LYS A 2 3.39 -14.98 -1.23
CA LYS A 2 4.55 -14.10 -1.13
C LYS A 2 4.65 -13.25 -2.40
N ILE A 3 4.78 -11.94 -2.22
CA ILE A 3 4.94 -11.00 -3.32
C ILE A 3 6.32 -10.37 -3.21
N ASN A 4 7.08 -10.43 -4.29
CA ASN A 4 8.35 -9.72 -4.43
C ASN A 4 8.19 -8.63 -5.48
N PHE A 5 8.45 -7.39 -5.11
CA PHE A 5 8.38 -6.27 -6.02
C PHE A 5 9.55 -5.33 -5.72
N ASN A 6 10.64 -5.48 -6.49
CA ASN A 6 11.86 -4.71 -6.27
C ASN A 6 12.32 -4.82 -4.81
N TYR A 7 12.22 -3.75 -4.07
CA TYR A 7 12.64 -3.62 -2.68
C TYR A 7 11.52 -3.97 -1.68
N LEU A 8 10.34 -4.34 -2.17
CA LEU A 8 9.16 -4.62 -1.34
C LEU A 8 8.86 -6.11 -1.33
N ILE A 9 8.78 -6.68 -0.13
CA ILE A 9 8.44 -8.10 0.04
C ILE A 9 7.20 -8.18 0.92
N ILE A 10 6.17 -8.85 0.43
CA ILE A 10 4.94 -9.09 1.19
C ILE A 10 4.77 -10.58 1.39
N ASN A 11 4.85 -11.01 2.65
CA ASN A 11 4.48 -12.35 3.08
C ASN A 11 3.10 -12.29 3.70
N ASP A 12 2.54 -13.44 4.07
CA ASP A 12 1.16 -13.54 4.56
C ASP A 12 0.78 -12.45 5.56
N ASN A 13 1.56 -12.25 6.60
CA ASN A 13 1.24 -11.28 7.65
C ASN A 13 2.31 -10.23 7.84
N GLU A 14 3.32 -10.22 6.98
CA GLU A 14 4.47 -9.34 7.17
C GLU A 14 4.84 -8.63 5.88
N VAL A 15 5.27 -7.39 6.03
CA VAL A 15 5.72 -6.56 4.91
C VAL A 15 7.11 -6.05 5.24
N TYR A 16 8.03 -6.16 4.28
CA TYR A 16 9.39 -5.67 4.41
C TYR A 16 9.68 -4.67 3.30
N LEU A 17 10.26 -3.54 3.67
CA LEU A 17 10.63 -2.48 2.75
C LEU A 17 12.14 -2.24 2.90
N ILE A 18 12.88 -2.48 1.82
CA ILE A 18 14.35 -2.34 1.81
C ILE A 18 14.98 -3.14 2.98
N GLY A 19 14.44 -4.33 3.24
CA GLY A 19 14.92 -5.20 4.30
C GLY A 19 14.41 -4.87 5.70
N TYR A 20 13.66 -3.77 5.88
CA TYR A 20 13.12 -3.38 7.17
C TYR A 20 11.64 -3.75 7.27
N LYS A 21 11.23 -4.26 8.42
CA LYS A 21 9.85 -4.63 8.64
C LYS A 21 8.98 -3.37 8.70
N LEU A 22 7.92 -3.37 7.90
CA LEU A 22 6.96 -2.29 7.85
C LEU A 22 5.71 -2.73 8.62
N LYS A 23 5.44 -2.07 9.75
CA LYS A 23 4.32 -2.44 10.61
C LYS A 23 3.02 -1.80 10.10
N LEU A 24 2.21 -2.60 9.45
CA LEU A 24 0.94 -2.15 8.90
C LEU A 24 -0.22 -2.83 9.61
N SER A 25 -1.35 -2.12 9.70
CA SER A 25 -2.59 -2.72 10.16
C SER A 25 -3.08 -3.74 9.11
N PRO A 26 -4.00 -4.65 9.48
CA PRO A 26 -4.55 -5.58 8.48
C PRO A 26 -5.17 -4.89 7.29
N THR A 27 -5.86 -3.76 7.49
CA THR A 27 -6.46 -2.98 6.40
C THR A 27 -5.38 -2.39 5.50
N GLU A 28 -4.35 -1.77 6.10
CA GLU A 28 -3.25 -1.20 5.33
C GLU A 28 -2.53 -2.27 4.52
N ARG A 29 -2.29 -3.42 5.13
CA ARG A 29 -1.62 -4.55 4.46
C ARG A 29 -2.44 -5.05 3.27
N MET A 30 -3.75 -5.15 3.44
CA MET A 30 -4.65 -5.58 2.38
C MET A 30 -4.65 -4.61 1.20
N LEU A 31 -4.70 -3.31 1.48
CA LEU A 31 -4.66 -2.28 0.44
C LEU A 31 -3.33 -2.33 -0.32
N LEU A 32 -2.22 -2.39 0.41
CA LEU A 32 -0.90 -2.45 -0.19
C LEU A 32 -0.74 -3.71 -1.06
N CYS A 33 -1.20 -4.84 -0.57
CA CYS A 33 -1.13 -6.11 -1.29
C CYS A 33 -1.89 -6.02 -2.61
N THR A 34 -3.11 -5.48 -2.58
CA THR A 34 -3.94 -5.35 -3.78
C THR A 34 -3.28 -4.44 -4.82
N ILE A 35 -2.75 -3.30 -4.38
CA ILE A 35 -2.06 -2.37 -5.28
C ILE A 35 -0.83 -3.05 -5.91
N THR A 36 -0.08 -3.78 -5.09
CA THR A 36 1.14 -4.44 -5.56
C THR A 36 0.83 -5.57 -6.55
N GLU A 37 -0.14 -6.40 -6.25
CA GLU A 37 -0.52 -7.52 -7.13
C GLU A 37 -1.02 -7.04 -8.49
N ASN A 38 -1.83 -5.99 -8.49
CA ASN A 38 -2.42 -5.46 -9.71
C ASN A 38 -1.56 -4.42 -10.39
N GLN A 39 -0.42 -4.04 -9.76
CA GLN A 39 0.50 -2.99 -10.20
C GLN A 39 -0.12 -1.59 -10.13
N SER A 40 -1.43 -1.49 -10.14
CA SER A 40 -2.17 -0.25 -9.90
C SER A 40 -3.56 -0.59 -9.39
N ALA A 41 -4.21 0.33 -8.70
CA ALA A 41 -5.59 0.14 -8.27
C ALA A 41 -6.30 1.49 -8.17
N SER A 42 -7.51 1.55 -8.71
CA SER A 42 -8.36 2.72 -8.58
C SER A 42 -9.03 2.73 -7.21
N ILE A 43 -9.58 3.88 -6.84
CA ILE A 43 -10.34 4.00 -5.60
C ILE A 43 -11.53 3.03 -5.63
N GLU A 44 -12.19 2.88 -6.77
CA GLU A 44 -13.31 1.98 -6.95
C GLU A 44 -12.93 0.52 -6.72
N GLU A 45 -11.70 0.15 -7.06
CA GLU A 45 -11.20 -1.20 -6.83
C GLU A 45 -10.87 -1.45 -5.36
N LEU A 46 -10.48 -0.40 -4.63
CA LEU A 46 -10.08 -0.53 -3.23
C LEU A 46 -11.25 -0.41 -2.26
N LEU A 47 -12.28 0.34 -2.59
CA LEU A 47 -13.44 0.54 -1.71
C LEU A 47 -14.07 -0.75 -1.20
N PRO A 48 -14.30 -1.77 -2.06
CA PRO A 48 -14.92 -3.01 -1.60
C PRO A 48 -14.08 -3.78 -0.58
N LEU A 49 -12.80 -3.48 -0.44
CA LEU A 49 -11.92 -4.13 0.52
C LEU A 49 -12.13 -3.63 1.93
N LEU A 50 -12.81 -2.51 2.09
CA LEU A 50 -13.04 -1.89 3.38
C LEU A 50 -14.45 -2.20 3.89
N SER A 51 -14.67 -1.94 5.19
CA SER A 51 -15.97 -2.18 5.80
C SER A 51 -17.02 -1.25 5.21
N ASP A 52 -18.29 -1.65 5.34
CA ASP A 52 -19.43 -0.85 4.90
C ASP A 52 -19.40 0.55 5.51
N GLY A 53 -19.85 1.54 4.73
CA GLY A 53 -19.92 2.91 5.19
C GLY A 53 -18.63 3.70 5.07
N VAL A 54 -17.58 3.08 4.50
CA VAL A 54 -16.30 3.75 4.31
C VAL A 54 -16.35 4.61 3.04
N SER A 55 -15.83 5.82 3.14
CA SER A 55 -15.80 6.77 2.02
C SER A 55 -14.44 6.76 1.32
N ARG A 56 -14.37 7.46 0.17
CA ARG A 56 -13.10 7.65 -0.54
C ARG A 56 -12.04 8.29 0.35
N GLY A 57 -12.45 9.20 1.25
CA GLY A 57 -11.53 9.85 2.17
C GLY A 57 -10.84 8.85 3.10
N ASN A 58 -11.51 7.78 3.47
CA ASN A 58 -10.91 6.76 4.32
C ASN A 58 -9.78 6.02 3.61
N ILE A 59 -9.92 5.80 2.30
CA ILE A 59 -8.85 5.21 1.49
C ILE A 59 -7.61 6.11 1.56
N ALA A 60 -7.79 7.42 1.31
CA ALA A 60 -6.67 8.37 1.36
C ALA A 60 -6.00 8.38 2.73
N VAL A 61 -6.76 8.30 3.81
CA VAL A 61 -6.21 8.25 5.16
C VAL A 61 -5.32 7.02 5.35
N HIS A 62 -5.79 5.86 4.89
CA HIS A 62 -4.99 4.62 4.98
C HIS A 62 -3.74 4.69 4.11
N ILE A 63 -3.87 5.21 2.90
CA ILE A 63 -2.72 5.36 1.99
C ILE A 63 -1.69 6.32 2.59
N ASN A 64 -2.14 7.44 3.16
CA ASN A 64 -1.23 8.40 3.81
C ASN A 64 -0.52 7.76 5.01
N SER A 65 -1.21 6.94 5.78
CA SER A 65 -0.61 6.22 6.89
C SER A 65 0.48 5.26 6.42
N ILE A 66 0.22 4.50 5.37
CA ILE A 66 1.20 3.60 4.78
C ILE A 66 2.43 4.40 4.32
N ASN A 67 2.20 5.49 3.61
CA ASN A 67 3.29 6.33 3.09
C ASN A 67 4.12 6.95 4.21
N LYS A 68 3.48 7.36 5.30
CA LYS A 68 4.19 7.92 6.44
C LYS A 68 5.14 6.90 7.07
N LYS A 69 4.65 5.67 7.23
CA LYS A 69 5.46 4.58 7.78
C LYS A 69 6.61 4.22 6.85
N ALA A 70 6.33 4.17 5.54
CA ALA A 70 7.36 3.88 4.55
C ALA A 70 8.40 5.00 4.46
N TYR A 71 7.97 6.25 4.57
CA TYR A 71 8.86 7.41 4.54
C TYR A 71 9.88 7.36 5.68
N ASN A 72 9.45 6.87 6.85
CA ASN A 72 10.35 6.75 7.99
C ASN A 72 11.48 5.74 7.75
N ILE A 73 11.28 4.82 6.81
CA ILE A 73 12.30 3.81 6.45
C ILE A 73 13.15 4.30 5.28
N SER A 74 12.50 4.77 4.22
CA SER A 74 13.17 5.03 2.94
C SER A 74 13.36 6.50 2.60
N GLY A 75 12.66 7.39 3.30
CA GLY A 75 12.66 8.82 2.95
C GLY A 75 11.83 9.14 1.71
N ARG A 76 11.02 8.19 1.24
CA ARG A 76 10.20 8.37 0.04
C ARG A 76 8.81 7.76 0.25
N LYS A 77 7.83 8.24 -0.52
CA LYS A 77 6.49 7.68 -0.52
C LYS A 77 6.50 6.33 -1.23
N LEU A 78 5.87 5.35 -0.63
CA LEU A 78 5.75 4.01 -1.23
C LEU A 78 4.65 3.97 -2.28
N ILE A 79 3.53 4.64 -2.03
CA ILE A 79 2.37 4.62 -2.91
C ILE A 79 2.15 6.00 -3.51
N LEU A 80 2.08 6.07 -4.83
CA LEU A 80 1.82 7.30 -5.56
C LEU A 80 0.43 7.25 -6.18
N PHE A 81 -0.13 8.42 -6.49
CA PHE A 81 -1.42 8.52 -7.17
C PHE A 81 -1.19 9.12 -8.54
N GLU A 82 -1.42 8.34 -9.59
CA GLU A 82 -1.19 8.75 -10.97
C GLU A 82 -2.35 8.32 -11.86
N ASP A 83 -2.83 9.22 -12.69
CA ASP A 83 -3.90 8.93 -13.65
C ASP A 83 -5.13 8.28 -13.02
N GLY A 84 -5.52 8.75 -11.84
CA GLY A 84 -6.68 8.24 -11.14
C GLY A 84 -6.50 6.92 -10.43
N LYS A 85 -5.26 6.42 -10.35
CA LYS A 85 -4.95 5.14 -9.71
C LYS A 85 -3.80 5.26 -8.75
N TYR A 86 -3.81 4.40 -7.74
CA TYR A 86 -2.67 4.25 -6.83
C TYR A 86 -1.69 3.25 -7.42
N VAL A 87 -0.41 3.58 -7.39
CA VAL A 87 0.66 2.73 -7.91
C VAL A 87 1.80 2.66 -6.91
N ILE A 88 2.60 1.61 -7.00
CA ILE A 88 3.80 1.49 -6.17
C ILE A 88 4.89 2.35 -6.80
N ASN A 89 5.59 3.13 -5.97
CA ASN A 89 6.68 3.99 -6.43
C ASN A 89 7.83 3.12 -6.96
N PRO A 90 8.19 3.23 -8.23
CA PRO A 90 9.26 2.40 -8.81
C PRO A 90 10.67 2.89 -8.46
N TYR A 91 10.79 4.04 -7.83
CA TYR A 91 12.08 4.71 -7.62
C TYR A 91 12.55 4.72 -6.17
N MET A 92 12.05 3.83 -5.34
CA MET A 92 12.48 3.80 -3.93
C MET A 92 13.86 3.22 -3.73
#